data_4e60d45cba26d5489312792ed7aaa5b1
#
_entry.id   4e60d45cba26d5489312792ed7aaa5b1
#
_cell.length_a   1.000
_cell.length_b   1.000
_cell.length_c   1.000
_cell.angle_alpha   90.00
_cell.angle_beta   90.00
_cell.angle_gamma   90.00
#
_symmetry.space_group_name_H-M   'P 1'
#
loop_
_entity.id
_entity.type
_entity.pdbx_description
1 polymer ?
#
loop_
_entity_poly.entity_id
_entity_poly.type
_entity_poly.pdbx_seq_one_letter_code
_entity_poly.pdbx_strand_id
1 'polypeptide(L)'
;MKHASEQAVGFWTPRSPSLDGALSRLERLSGKPEFRLQRELAHARALKPYLEGNTGRLVSPLEQEIELASLYLFCDYYPDDGQLTLIEQLRDVITEHIPDEERQWLDPLKHSYFDILKPTSPPTLGQDLVLQSLADGTRLVLPSGEFVKDFSADRPLVTRVVHDPNTQESDRAVWAGCGITMSPAEAKALLDITSEWRREMEMTTGSFALGEWKEFAKRFGYMILWAFAQRRMDALVDAVVHIGYRTPDGRPYLYAVALYDHHEHRFFTEVLSGMNEFHIEKPSGDDTQSAVRDRSLVGQWVQHEGSGLVARLTLTAFQLIVECDSPQRLDSIKHRLAASLGFSLHFRGETLTPPARQLSMAELMSEEPPTLVVTPEEDRTLLNQFLEKAYLEWPDQPHLALGGQTPRHAAATAALRGKVGELVDDMERYDPGRRRFGKAAFSYNRLRAHVGLEELPESRLPPDETEYTTMPEMKKKLRLDET
;
A
#
# COMPACT_ATOMS: atom_id res chain seq x y z
N MET A 1 13.71 13.10 -24.38
CA MET A 1 13.73 14.18 -23.38
C MET A 1 12.38 14.90 -23.20
N LYS A 2 11.22 14.28 -23.47
CA LYS A 2 9.90 14.93 -23.30
C LYS A 2 9.05 14.43 -22.14
N HIS A 3 9.42 13.33 -21.48
CA HIS A 3 8.61 12.72 -20.41
C HIS A 3 9.04 13.04 -18.97
N ALA A 4 10.17 13.70 -18.75
CA ALA A 4 10.60 14.10 -17.40
C ALA A 4 9.74 15.18 -16.74
N SER A 5 8.77 15.78 -17.49
CA SER A 5 7.89 16.85 -17.01
C SER A 5 6.52 16.40 -16.50
N GLU A 6 6.22 15.10 -16.50
CA GLU A 6 4.86 14.60 -16.24
C GLU A 6 4.60 14.21 -14.77
N GLN A 7 5.61 14.24 -13.90
CA GLN A 7 5.43 13.84 -12.51
C GLN A 7 4.62 14.85 -11.71
N ALA A 8 3.81 14.31 -10.77
CA ALA A 8 3.18 15.13 -9.75
C ALA A 8 4.24 15.76 -8.85
N VAL A 9 4.20 17.08 -8.72
CA VAL A 9 5.15 17.86 -7.92
C VAL A 9 4.39 18.66 -6.88
N GLY A 10 4.74 18.44 -5.61
CA GLY A 10 4.23 19.25 -4.51
C GLY A 10 4.82 20.66 -4.55
N PHE A 11 4.04 21.64 -4.15
CA PHE A 11 4.47 23.02 -4.04
C PHE A 11 3.94 23.67 -2.76
N TRP A 12 4.64 24.68 -2.29
CA TRP A 12 4.25 25.50 -1.17
C TRP A 12 3.85 26.90 -1.64
N THR A 13 2.88 27.49 -0.98
CA THR A 13 2.40 28.83 -1.27
C THR A 13 2.52 29.71 -0.02
N PRO A 14 2.84 31.00 -0.18
CA PRO A 14 2.80 31.92 0.95
C PRO A 14 1.36 32.07 1.46
N ARG A 15 1.24 32.17 2.77
CA ARG A 15 -0.02 32.51 3.46
C ARG A 15 0.06 33.94 3.97
N SER A 16 -1.08 34.61 4.08
CA SER A 16 -1.11 35.86 4.83
C SER A 16 -0.78 35.59 6.31
N PRO A 17 -0.13 36.49 7.04
CA PRO A 17 0.21 36.28 8.45
C PRO A 17 -1.02 35.93 9.32
N SER A 18 -2.18 36.50 9.01
CA SER A 18 -3.43 36.23 9.74
C SER A 18 -4.02 34.86 9.44
N LEU A 19 -3.95 34.37 8.19
CA LEU A 19 -4.34 33.00 7.85
C LEU A 19 -3.38 31.99 8.46
N ASP A 20 -2.08 32.25 8.41
CA ASP A 20 -1.06 31.39 9.03
C ASP A 20 -1.24 31.33 10.55
N GLY A 21 -1.56 32.45 11.19
CA GLY A 21 -1.92 32.50 12.61
C GLY A 21 -3.13 31.62 12.95
N ALA A 22 -4.20 31.69 12.15
CA ALA A 22 -5.40 30.86 12.33
C ALA A 22 -5.09 29.36 12.19
N LEU A 23 -4.32 28.97 11.15
CA LEU A 23 -3.90 27.57 10.94
C LEU A 23 -2.96 27.08 12.02
N SER A 24 -2.00 27.88 12.47
CA SER A 24 -1.10 27.56 13.57
C SER A 24 -1.83 27.32 14.91
N ARG A 25 -2.98 27.99 15.12
CA ARG A 25 -3.85 27.71 16.28
C ARG A 25 -4.51 26.35 16.16
N LEU A 26 -5.04 26.01 14.99
CA LEU A 26 -5.65 24.70 14.73
C LEU A 26 -4.62 23.58 14.90
N GLU A 27 -3.38 23.79 14.44
CA GLU A 27 -2.29 22.85 14.62
C GLU A 27 -1.97 22.64 16.10
N ARG A 28 -1.80 23.73 16.88
CA ARG A 28 -1.59 23.65 18.34
C ARG A 28 -2.76 22.98 19.05
N LEU A 29 -3.99 23.26 18.64
CA LEU A 29 -5.18 22.62 19.17
C LEU A 29 -5.16 21.12 18.93
N SER A 30 -4.88 20.70 17.69
CA SER A 30 -4.77 19.28 17.32
C SER A 30 -3.66 18.55 18.07
N GLY A 31 -2.63 19.28 18.52
CA GLY A 31 -1.50 18.75 19.31
C GLY A 31 -1.83 18.46 20.75
N LYS A 32 -2.96 18.94 21.30
CA LYS A 32 -3.35 18.68 22.67
C LYS A 32 -3.77 17.21 22.87
N PRO A 33 -3.53 16.64 24.07
CA PRO A 33 -3.79 15.23 24.36
C PRO A 33 -5.24 14.80 24.05
N GLU A 34 -6.23 15.67 24.33
CA GLU A 34 -7.65 15.41 24.08
C GLU A 34 -8.00 15.22 22.60
N PHE A 35 -7.22 15.78 21.67
CA PHE A 35 -7.43 15.67 20.22
C PHE A 35 -6.52 14.64 19.55
N ARG A 36 -5.68 13.95 20.30
CA ARG A 36 -4.72 12.99 19.76
C ARG A 36 -5.38 11.90 18.92
N LEU A 37 -6.43 11.27 19.48
CA LEU A 37 -7.16 10.20 18.77
C LEU A 37 -7.82 10.74 17.50
N GLN A 38 -8.46 11.91 17.57
CA GLN A 38 -9.07 12.56 16.41
C GLN A 38 -8.04 12.81 15.31
N ARG A 39 -6.84 13.30 15.66
CA ARG A 39 -5.74 13.53 14.74
C ARG A 39 -5.26 12.22 14.09
N GLU A 40 -5.02 11.19 14.90
CA GLU A 40 -4.57 9.88 14.42
C GLU A 40 -5.58 9.26 13.45
N LEU A 41 -6.86 9.30 13.77
CA LEU A 41 -7.93 8.76 12.92
C LEU A 41 -8.14 9.56 11.63
N ALA A 42 -8.06 10.89 11.68
CA ALA A 42 -8.18 11.74 10.50
C ALA A 42 -7.03 11.52 9.52
N HIS A 43 -5.78 11.47 10.03
CA HIS A 43 -4.61 11.16 9.20
C HIS A 43 -4.67 9.74 8.65
N ALA A 44 -5.04 8.75 9.49
CA ALA A 44 -5.23 7.38 9.04
C ALA A 44 -6.30 7.29 7.94
N ARG A 45 -7.39 8.06 8.03
CA ARG A 45 -8.40 8.14 6.99
C ARG A 45 -7.87 8.80 5.72
N ALA A 46 -7.25 9.98 5.83
CA ALA A 46 -6.80 10.74 4.65
C ALA A 46 -5.63 10.06 3.91
N LEU A 47 -4.73 9.37 4.64
CA LEU A 47 -3.54 8.71 4.09
C LEU A 47 -3.69 7.19 4.04
N LYS A 48 -4.92 6.67 4.12
CA LYS A 48 -5.24 5.23 4.16
C LYS A 48 -4.48 4.41 3.10
N PRO A 49 -4.40 4.80 1.81
CA PRO A 49 -3.69 4.00 0.81
C PRO A 49 -2.22 3.75 1.14
N TYR A 50 -1.55 4.66 1.85
CA TYR A 50 -0.16 4.48 2.29
C TYR A 50 -0.02 3.58 3.52
N LEU A 51 -1.09 3.40 4.29
CA LEU A 51 -1.10 2.59 5.51
C LEU A 51 -1.56 1.16 5.23
N GLU A 52 -2.35 0.94 4.20
CA GLU A 52 -2.86 -0.37 3.80
C GLU A 52 -1.96 -1.00 2.74
N GLY A 53 -1.56 -2.24 2.99
CA GLY A 53 -0.75 -3.03 2.06
C GLY A 53 0.76 -2.80 2.15
N ASN A 54 1.49 -3.60 1.37
CA ASN A 54 2.96 -3.54 1.34
C ASN A 54 3.50 -2.44 0.42
N THR A 55 2.69 -1.95 -0.51
CA THR A 55 3.05 -0.86 -1.44
C THR A 55 3.27 0.47 -0.73
N GLY A 56 2.59 0.73 0.39
CA GLY A 56 2.80 1.92 1.22
C GLY A 56 4.20 2.03 1.84
N ARG A 57 5.03 0.96 1.75
CA ARG A 57 6.45 1.02 2.15
C ARG A 57 7.37 1.47 1.03
N LEU A 58 6.92 1.39 -0.21
CA LEU A 58 7.67 1.80 -1.40
C LEU A 58 7.48 3.27 -1.70
N VAL A 59 6.33 3.82 -1.32
CA VAL A 59 5.96 5.21 -1.57
C VAL A 59 5.59 5.88 -0.25
N SER A 60 6.34 6.89 0.13
CA SER A 60 5.93 7.77 1.23
C SER A 60 5.01 8.88 0.68
N PRO A 61 4.05 9.36 1.49
CA PRO A 61 3.30 10.55 1.13
C PRO A 61 4.25 11.74 0.89
N LEU A 62 3.90 12.63 -0.02
CA LEU A 62 4.58 13.91 -0.16
C LEU A 62 4.33 14.75 1.10
N GLU A 63 5.23 15.66 1.43
CA GLU A 63 5.01 16.60 2.53
C GLU A 63 3.71 17.39 2.34
N GLN A 64 3.39 17.75 1.09
CA GLN A 64 2.15 18.44 0.73
C GLN A 64 0.90 17.57 0.93
N GLU A 65 0.98 16.25 0.73
CA GLU A 65 -0.14 15.34 1.05
C GLU A 65 -0.40 15.28 2.55
N ILE A 66 0.65 15.30 3.37
CA ILE A 66 0.55 15.34 4.83
C ILE A 66 -0.09 16.65 5.29
N GLU A 67 0.33 17.77 4.69
CA GLU A 67 -0.26 19.08 5.00
C GLU A 67 -1.74 19.15 4.57
N LEU A 68 -2.09 18.66 3.38
CA LEU A 68 -3.49 18.57 2.94
C LEU A 68 -4.31 17.65 3.86
N ALA A 69 -3.74 16.55 4.36
CA ALA A 69 -4.38 15.69 5.35
C ALA A 69 -4.59 16.43 6.69
N SER A 70 -3.66 17.30 7.09
CA SER A 70 -3.83 18.16 8.26
C SER A 70 -4.96 19.19 8.06
N LEU A 71 -5.05 19.77 6.86
CA LEU A 71 -6.17 20.67 6.52
C LEU A 71 -7.52 19.93 6.51
N TYR A 72 -7.55 18.66 6.10
CA TYR A 72 -8.72 17.78 6.23
C TYR A 72 -9.10 17.58 7.70
N LEU A 73 -8.13 17.25 8.56
CA LEU A 73 -8.35 17.13 10.01
C LEU A 73 -8.98 18.38 10.60
N PHE A 74 -8.45 19.56 10.24
CA PHE A 74 -8.90 20.82 10.84
C PHE A 74 -10.31 21.20 10.42
N CYS A 75 -10.65 21.00 9.16
CA CYS A 75 -11.81 21.63 8.55
C CYS A 75 -12.95 20.66 8.20
N ASP A 76 -12.67 19.37 8.02
CA ASP A 76 -13.63 18.43 7.39
C ASP A 76 -13.85 17.14 8.20
N TYR A 77 -12.94 16.80 9.13
CA TYR A 77 -13.03 15.56 9.87
C TYR A 77 -13.98 15.68 11.05
N TYR A 78 -15.07 14.94 10.99
CA TYR A 78 -16.00 14.73 12.09
C TYR A 78 -15.67 13.39 12.78
N PRO A 79 -15.32 13.37 14.07
CA PRO A 79 -14.99 12.13 14.78
C PRO A 79 -16.16 11.14 14.80
N ASP A 80 -17.36 11.64 15.09
CA ASP A 80 -18.62 10.90 15.13
C ASP A 80 -19.78 11.79 14.65
N ASP A 81 -20.95 11.18 14.38
CA ASP A 81 -22.16 11.90 14.01
C ASP A 81 -22.56 12.88 15.12
N GLY A 82 -22.67 14.15 14.76
CA GLY A 82 -23.05 15.25 15.65
C GLY A 82 -21.91 15.88 16.45
N GLN A 83 -20.66 15.40 16.30
CA GLN A 83 -19.48 16.08 16.83
C GLN A 83 -19.01 17.21 15.90
N LEU A 84 -18.25 18.15 16.47
CA LEU A 84 -17.74 19.31 15.75
C LEU A 84 -16.35 19.02 15.18
N THR A 85 -16.06 19.59 14.02
CA THR A 85 -14.69 19.65 13.49
C THR A 85 -13.80 20.51 14.40
N LEU A 86 -12.49 20.40 14.27
CA LEU A 86 -11.56 21.21 15.09
C LEU A 86 -11.76 22.72 14.88
N ILE A 87 -12.05 23.14 13.66
CA ILE A 87 -12.33 24.56 13.39
C ILE A 87 -13.64 25.05 14.03
N GLU A 88 -14.67 24.21 14.05
CA GLU A 88 -15.92 24.53 14.73
C GLU A 88 -15.73 24.58 16.25
N GLN A 89 -14.93 23.68 16.80
CA GLN A 89 -14.59 23.71 18.22
C GLN A 89 -13.80 24.97 18.58
N LEU A 90 -12.81 25.37 17.76
CA LEU A 90 -12.05 26.60 17.97
C LEU A 90 -12.95 27.84 17.88
N ARG A 91 -13.88 27.86 16.94
CA ARG A 91 -14.77 29.00 16.72
C ARG A 91 -15.87 29.14 17.76
N ASP A 92 -16.52 28.02 18.11
CA ASP A 92 -17.82 28.03 18.81
C ASP A 92 -17.73 27.59 20.29
N VAL A 93 -16.70 26.81 20.66
CA VAL A 93 -16.60 26.16 21.97
C VAL A 93 -15.40 26.68 22.79
N ILE A 94 -14.27 26.88 22.16
CA ILE A 94 -13.05 27.26 22.87
C ILE A 94 -13.05 28.75 23.17
N THR A 95 -12.90 29.10 24.45
CA THR A 95 -12.93 30.49 24.97
C THR A 95 -11.58 31.20 24.86
N GLU A 96 -10.62 30.64 24.11
CA GLU A 96 -9.33 31.28 23.88
C GLU A 96 -9.50 32.60 23.09
N HIS A 97 -8.78 33.65 23.51
CA HIS A 97 -8.77 34.90 22.79
C HIS A 97 -8.10 34.73 21.41
N ILE A 98 -8.90 34.93 20.36
CA ILE A 98 -8.44 34.89 18.98
C ILE A 98 -8.43 36.32 18.45
N PRO A 99 -7.29 36.84 17.95
CA PRO A 99 -7.25 38.15 17.30
C PRO A 99 -8.28 38.24 16.15
N ASP A 100 -8.91 39.38 15.97
CA ASP A 100 -9.94 39.56 14.96
C ASP A 100 -9.41 39.30 13.53
N GLU A 101 -8.16 39.60 13.26
CA GLU A 101 -7.48 39.33 11.99
C GLU A 101 -7.34 37.83 11.70
N GLU A 102 -7.21 36.99 12.72
CA GLU A 102 -7.19 35.52 12.60
C GLU A 102 -8.61 34.96 12.59
N ARG A 103 -9.49 35.52 13.43
CA ARG A 103 -10.88 35.09 13.57
C ARG A 103 -11.66 35.16 12.26
N GLN A 104 -11.42 36.18 11.45
CA GLN A 104 -12.09 36.35 10.15
C GLN A 104 -11.85 35.16 9.19
N TRP A 105 -10.77 34.37 9.38
CA TRP A 105 -10.46 33.20 8.57
C TRP A 105 -11.20 31.93 9.00
N LEU A 106 -11.74 31.87 10.21
CA LEU A 106 -12.34 30.62 10.71
C LEU A 106 -13.56 30.21 9.88
N ASP A 107 -14.40 31.14 9.49
CA ASP A 107 -15.58 30.85 8.68
C ASP A 107 -15.22 30.47 7.21
N PRO A 108 -14.36 31.21 6.50
CA PRO A 108 -13.82 30.78 5.20
C PRO A 108 -13.15 29.39 5.23
N LEU A 109 -12.34 29.09 6.25
CA LEU A 109 -11.71 27.79 6.42
C LEU A 109 -12.74 26.68 6.64
N LYS A 110 -13.76 26.91 7.47
CA LYS A 110 -14.86 25.98 7.69
C LYS A 110 -15.57 25.63 6.38
N HIS A 111 -15.77 26.59 5.49
CA HIS A 111 -16.44 26.38 4.20
C HIS A 111 -15.49 26.02 3.05
N SER A 112 -14.18 25.94 3.32
CA SER A 112 -13.19 25.57 2.32
C SER A 112 -13.29 24.08 1.97
N TYR A 113 -12.81 23.71 0.77
CA TYR A 113 -12.86 22.35 0.27
C TYR A 113 -11.65 22.06 -0.65
N PHE A 114 -11.40 20.78 -0.92
CA PHE A 114 -10.40 20.36 -1.91
C PHE A 114 -10.95 20.45 -3.31
N ASP A 115 -10.14 20.87 -4.27
CA ASP A 115 -10.55 20.89 -5.66
C ASP A 115 -9.41 20.49 -6.60
N ILE A 116 -9.80 20.02 -7.79
CA ILE A 116 -8.91 19.71 -8.91
C ILE A 116 -9.03 20.85 -9.89
N LEU A 117 -8.04 21.72 -9.89
CA LEU A 117 -8.05 22.98 -10.60
C LEU A 117 -7.07 22.97 -11.77
N LYS A 118 -7.33 23.77 -12.80
CA LYS A 118 -6.36 24.03 -13.84
C LYS A 118 -6.22 25.55 -14.09
N PRO A 119 -5.02 26.03 -14.40
CA PRO A 119 -4.83 27.40 -14.88
C PRO A 119 -5.58 27.61 -16.21
N THR A 120 -6.26 28.75 -16.37
CA THR A 120 -6.93 29.12 -17.63
C THR A 120 -6.02 29.83 -18.60
N SER A 121 -4.88 30.36 -18.12
CA SER A 121 -3.84 31.02 -18.88
C SER A 121 -2.48 30.78 -18.24
N PRO A 122 -1.36 30.93 -18.99
CA PRO A 122 -0.03 30.87 -18.43
C PRO A 122 0.12 31.83 -17.25
N PRO A 123 0.60 31.37 -16.09
CA PRO A 123 0.83 32.21 -14.94
C PRO A 123 1.84 33.33 -15.28
N THR A 124 1.50 34.55 -14.92
CA THR A 124 2.36 35.69 -15.14
C THR A 124 2.69 36.35 -13.80
N LEU A 125 3.96 36.60 -13.55
CA LEU A 125 4.39 37.24 -12.31
C LEU A 125 3.70 38.62 -12.15
N GLY A 126 3.10 38.83 -10.97
CA GLY A 126 2.42 40.07 -10.63
C GLY A 126 0.99 40.20 -11.16
N GLN A 127 0.46 39.17 -11.82
CA GLN A 127 -0.94 39.11 -12.22
C GLN A 127 -1.65 38.01 -11.41
N ASP A 128 -2.95 38.23 -11.14
CA ASP A 128 -3.76 37.20 -10.49
C ASP A 128 -3.84 35.95 -11.34
N LEU A 129 -3.74 34.79 -10.70
CA LEU A 129 -3.86 33.48 -11.32
C LEU A 129 -5.33 33.08 -11.40
N VAL A 130 -5.81 32.89 -12.61
CA VAL A 130 -7.18 32.40 -12.83
C VAL A 130 -7.16 30.89 -12.98
N LEU A 131 -7.82 30.21 -12.05
CA LEU A 131 -8.00 28.75 -12.05
C LEU A 131 -9.46 28.40 -12.38
N GLN A 132 -9.65 27.24 -12.95
CA GLN A 132 -10.97 26.66 -13.20
C GLN A 132 -11.03 25.25 -12.62
N SER A 133 -12.09 24.98 -11.86
CA SER A 133 -12.39 23.62 -11.41
C SER A 133 -12.63 22.70 -12.61
N LEU A 134 -11.97 21.54 -12.60
CA LEU A 134 -12.17 20.50 -13.63
C LEU A 134 -13.48 19.75 -13.43
N ALA A 135 -14.03 19.79 -12.21
CA ALA A 135 -15.22 19.04 -11.85
C ALA A 135 -16.53 19.75 -12.22
N ASP A 136 -16.63 21.04 -11.93
CA ASP A 136 -17.87 21.83 -12.11
C ASP A 136 -17.69 23.11 -12.94
N GLY A 137 -16.46 23.43 -13.33
CA GLY A 137 -16.15 24.61 -14.13
C GLY A 137 -16.11 25.91 -13.33
N THR A 138 -16.23 25.89 -12.02
CA THR A 138 -16.14 27.07 -11.16
C THR A 138 -14.83 27.80 -11.38
N ARG A 139 -14.92 29.12 -11.57
CA ARG A 139 -13.76 29.99 -11.74
C ARG A 139 -13.32 30.54 -10.40
N LEU A 140 -12.00 30.58 -10.19
CA LEU A 140 -11.34 31.11 -8.99
C LEU A 140 -10.20 32.04 -9.38
N VAL A 141 -10.06 33.13 -8.67
CA VAL A 141 -9.02 34.13 -8.84
C VAL A 141 -8.14 34.14 -7.59
N LEU A 142 -6.88 33.75 -7.74
CA LEU A 142 -5.92 33.68 -6.64
C LEU A 142 -4.79 34.68 -6.85
N PRO A 143 -4.28 35.30 -5.78
CA PRO A 143 -3.11 36.19 -5.92
C PRO A 143 -1.91 35.34 -6.38
N SER A 144 -1.19 35.86 -7.36
CA SER A 144 0.04 35.26 -7.82
C SER A 144 1.24 35.74 -6.99
N GLY A 145 2.18 34.83 -6.79
CA GLY A 145 3.44 35.09 -6.11
C GLY A 145 4.62 34.56 -6.91
N GLU A 146 5.83 34.69 -6.39
CA GLU A 146 7.04 34.19 -7.05
C GLU A 146 7.03 32.68 -7.33
N PHE A 147 6.33 31.91 -6.50
CA PHE A 147 6.13 30.46 -6.66
C PHE A 147 5.42 30.07 -7.96
N VAL A 148 4.66 30.99 -8.55
CA VAL A 148 3.91 30.76 -9.79
C VAL A 148 4.83 30.57 -11.01
N LYS A 149 6.10 30.88 -10.92
CA LYS A 149 7.08 30.67 -12.01
C LYS A 149 7.23 29.20 -12.41
N ASP A 150 6.98 28.30 -11.48
CA ASP A 150 7.10 26.85 -11.69
C ASP A 150 5.79 26.21 -12.19
N PHE A 151 4.73 27.00 -12.33
CA PHE A 151 3.45 26.56 -12.87
C PHE A 151 3.43 26.66 -14.39
N SER A 152 2.94 25.65 -15.04
CA SER A 152 2.62 25.63 -16.46
C SER A 152 1.11 25.70 -16.65
N ALA A 153 0.63 26.40 -17.69
CA ALA A 153 -0.80 26.53 -17.99
C ALA A 153 -1.49 25.19 -18.27
N ASP A 154 -0.73 24.20 -18.63
CA ASP A 154 -1.20 22.85 -18.96
C ASP A 154 -1.14 21.89 -17.78
N ARG A 155 -0.64 22.32 -16.59
CA ARG A 155 -0.55 21.47 -15.40
C ARG A 155 -1.68 21.75 -14.41
N PRO A 156 -2.68 20.87 -14.33
CA PRO A 156 -3.68 20.87 -13.26
C PRO A 156 -3.02 20.66 -11.88
N LEU A 157 -3.76 21.01 -10.86
CA LEU A 157 -3.31 20.90 -9.48
C LEU A 157 -4.46 20.50 -8.54
N VAL A 158 -4.11 19.81 -7.45
CA VAL A 158 -4.99 19.61 -6.31
C VAL A 158 -4.54 20.55 -5.20
N THR A 159 -5.48 21.29 -4.65
CA THR A 159 -5.25 22.17 -3.49
C THR A 159 -6.53 22.36 -2.71
N ARG A 160 -6.40 23.03 -1.56
CA ARG A 160 -7.56 23.49 -0.80
C ARG A 160 -7.90 24.92 -1.16
N VAL A 161 -9.16 25.16 -1.48
CA VAL A 161 -9.67 26.47 -1.85
C VAL A 161 -10.27 27.14 -0.62
N VAL A 162 -9.82 28.35 -0.31
CA VAL A 162 -10.31 29.18 0.80
C VAL A 162 -10.74 30.54 0.26
N HIS A 163 -11.99 30.91 0.46
CA HIS A 163 -12.46 32.25 0.07
C HIS A 163 -11.74 33.36 0.84
N ASP A 164 -11.39 34.44 0.16
CA ASP A 164 -10.76 35.57 0.79
C ASP A 164 -11.82 36.43 1.55
N PRO A 165 -11.79 36.47 2.89
CA PRO A 165 -12.75 37.25 3.67
C PRO A 165 -12.66 38.76 3.50
N ASN A 166 -11.57 39.25 2.89
CA ASN A 166 -11.33 40.67 2.69
C ASN A 166 -11.96 41.22 1.39
N THR A 167 -12.68 40.37 0.64
CA THR A 167 -13.32 40.77 -0.61
C THR A 167 -14.78 40.36 -0.64
N GLN A 168 -15.59 41.10 -1.41
CA GLN A 168 -16.97 40.72 -1.72
C GLN A 168 -17.09 39.95 -3.02
N GLU A 169 -15.98 39.76 -3.75
CA GLU A 169 -15.96 38.97 -4.99
C GLU A 169 -16.04 37.48 -4.65
N SER A 170 -17.08 36.82 -5.11
CA SER A 170 -17.35 35.42 -4.78
C SER A 170 -16.35 34.44 -5.41
N ASP A 171 -15.61 34.84 -6.43
CA ASP A 171 -14.59 34.04 -7.11
C ASP A 171 -13.16 34.28 -6.58
N ARG A 172 -12.98 35.25 -5.66
CA ARG A 172 -11.66 35.45 -5.04
C ARG A 172 -11.39 34.43 -3.95
N ALA A 173 -10.23 33.81 -4.08
CA ALA A 173 -9.75 32.82 -3.14
C ALA A 173 -8.28 33.05 -2.79
N VAL A 174 -7.83 32.39 -1.73
CA VAL A 174 -6.43 32.37 -1.32
C VAL A 174 -5.94 30.93 -1.20
N TRP A 175 -4.63 30.79 -1.25
CA TRP A 175 -3.96 29.51 -1.05
C TRP A 175 -4.00 29.10 0.42
N ALA A 176 -4.35 27.85 0.69
CA ALA A 176 -4.27 27.28 2.05
C ALA A 176 -2.84 26.89 2.47
N GLY A 177 -1.83 27.09 1.60
CA GLY A 177 -0.41 26.91 1.91
C GLY A 177 0.30 25.89 1.06
N CYS A 178 -0.39 24.97 0.42
CA CYS A 178 0.25 23.97 -0.45
C CYS A 178 -0.71 23.42 -1.51
N GLY A 179 -0.15 22.69 -2.44
CA GLY A 179 -0.88 21.90 -3.43
C GLY A 179 0.05 20.95 -4.18
N ILE A 180 -0.52 20.21 -5.11
CA ILE A 180 0.20 19.22 -5.89
C ILE A 180 -0.18 19.41 -7.35
N THR A 181 0.82 19.69 -8.20
CA THR A 181 0.64 19.76 -9.66
C THR A 181 0.80 18.37 -10.27
N MET A 182 0.08 18.10 -11.34
CA MET A 182 0.11 16.82 -12.04
C MET A 182 -0.06 17.01 -13.56
N SER A 183 0.11 15.94 -14.32
CA SER A 183 -0.18 15.97 -15.75
C SER A 183 -1.69 16.07 -16.01
N PRO A 184 -2.14 16.57 -17.18
CA PRO A 184 -3.55 16.57 -17.56
C PRO A 184 -4.19 15.17 -17.57
N ALA A 185 -3.41 14.15 -17.93
CA ALA A 185 -3.86 12.76 -17.95
C ALA A 185 -4.13 12.24 -16.52
N GLU A 186 -3.22 12.54 -15.58
CA GLU A 186 -3.40 12.20 -14.17
C GLU A 186 -4.59 12.93 -13.56
N ALA A 187 -4.73 14.22 -13.81
CA ALA A 187 -5.86 15.00 -13.31
C ALA A 187 -7.20 14.49 -13.82
N LYS A 188 -7.26 14.09 -15.11
CA LYS A 188 -8.44 13.47 -15.69
C LYS A 188 -8.75 12.14 -15.00
N ALA A 189 -7.78 11.27 -14.85
CA ALA A 189 -7.95 9.98 -14.18
C ALA A 189 -8.40 10.16 -12.72
N LEU A 190 -7.83 11.14 -12.01
CA LEU A 190 -8.24 11.50 -10.67
C LEU A 190 -9.70 11.97 -10.60
N LEU A 191 -10.11 12.81 -11.54
CA LEU A 191 -11.48 13.30 -11.65
C LEU A 191 -12.46 12.16 -11.99
N ASP A 192 -12.09 11.28 -12.91
CA ASP A 192 -12.91 10.14 -13.30
C ASP A 192 -13.19 9.21 -12.09
N ILE A 193 -12.14 8.82 -11.36
CA ILE A 193 -12.23 7.99 -10.15
C ILE A 193 -13.08 8.67 -9.06
N THR A 194 -12.81 9.92 -8.76
CA THR A 194 -13.56 10.64 -7.71
C THR A 194 -15.02 10.88 -8.10
N SER A 195 -15.31 11.07 -9.39
CA SER A 195 -16.66 11.21 -9.90
C SER A 195 -17.44 9.89 -9.87
N GLU A 196 -16.77 8.75 -10.06
CA GLU A 196 -17.35 7.43 -9.90
C GLU A 196 -17.70 7.16 -8.44
N TRP A 197 -16.77 7.39 -7.53
CA TRP A 197 -17.02 7.24 -6.08
C TRP A 197 -18.13 8.16 -5.59
N ARG A 198 -18.20 9.39 -6.10
CA ARG A 198 -19.32 10.29 -5.79
C ARG A 198 -20.65 9.67 -6.19
N ARG A 199 -20.77 9.13 -7.39
CA ARG A 199 -22.00 8.46 -7.87
C ARG A 199 -22.37 7.23 -7.04
N GLU A 200 -21.38 6.43 -6.66
CA GLU A 200 -21.60 5.28 -5.78
C GLU A 200 -22.11 5.70 -4.39
N MET A 201 -21.55 6.77 -3.83
CA MET A 201 -22.00 7.34 -2.55
C MET A 201 -23.42 7.88 -2.64
N GLU A 202 -23.78 8.59 -3.70
CA GLU A 202 -25.14 9.06 -3.95
C GLU A 202 -26.16 7.90 -3.99
N MET A 203 -25.82 6.82 -4.69
CA MET A 203 -26.66 5.62 -4.77
C MET A 203 -26.79 4.89 -3.42
N THR A 204 -25.71 4.83 -2.65
CA THR A 204 -25.68 4.09 -1.38
C THR A 204 -26.36 4.85 -0.25
N THR A 205 -26.22 6.17 -0.19
CA THR A 205 -26.76 6.99 0.90
C THR A 205 -28.17 7.50 0.64
N GLY A 206 -28.66 7.38 -0.59
CA GLY A 206 -29.96 7.93 -1.02
C GLY A 206 -30.05 9.46 -0.90
N SER A 207 -28.90 10.12 -0.66
CA SER A 207 -28.82 11.56 -0.41
C SER A 207 -28.55 12.30 -1.73
N PHE A 208 -29.57 12.93 -2.27
CA PHE A 208 -29.44 13.86 -3.41
C PHE A 208 -28.60 15.12 -3.06
N ALA A 209 -28.23 15.30 -1.79
CA ALA A 209 -27.43 16.45 -1.33
C ALA A 209 -25.96 16.42 -1.79
N LEU A 210 -25.49 15.31 -2.37
CA LEU A 210 -24.13 15.21 -2.94
C LEU A 210 -24.07 15.60 -4.43
N GLY A 211 -25.17 16.11 -5.00
CA GLY A 211 -25.30 16.50 -6.42
C GLY A 211 -24.30 17.57 -6.88
N GLU A 212 -23.82 18.41 -5.96
CA GLU A 212 -22.81 19.42 -6.26
C GLU A 212 -21.41 18.93 -5.88
N TRP A 213 -20.43 19.19 -6.75
CA TRP A 213 -19.03 18.82 -6.51
C TRP A 213 -18.50 19.38 -5.19
N LYS A 214 -18.82 20.63 -4.91
CA LYS A 214 -18.41 21.33 -3.70
C LYS A 214 -18.86 20.61 -2.40
N GLU A 215 -20.10 20.12 -2.37
CA GLU A 215 -20.63 19.37 -1.23
C GLU A 215 -19.91 18.03 -1.06
N PHE A 216 -19.67 17.32 -2.15
CA PHE A 216 -18.88 16.10 -2.13
C PHE A 216 -17.43 16.37 -1.66
N ALA A 217 -16.75 17.33 -2.26
CA ALA A 217 -15.38 17.68 -1.94
C ALA A 217 -15.21 18.17 -0.50
N LYS A 218 -16.25 18.82 0.07
CA LYS A 218 -16.28 19.22 1.47
C LYS A 218 -16.40 18.02 2.41
N ARG A 219 -17.32 17.11 2.15
CA ARG A 219 -17.60 15.97 3.03
C ARG A 219 -16.63 14.81 2.87
N PHE A 220 -16.17 14.58 1.64
CA PHE A 220 -15.37 13.43 1.22
C PHE A 220 -14.06 13.83 0.56
N GLY A 221 -13.53 15.02 0.87
CA GLY A 221 -12.29 15.53 0.27
C GLY A 221 -11.08 14.62 0.46
N TYR A 222 -11.07 13.81 1.53
CA TYR A 222 -10.06 12.78 1.71
C TYR A 222 -10.04 11.73 0.58
N MET A 223 -11.15 11.51 -0.12
CA MET A 223 -11.19 10.57 -1.26
C MET A 223 -10.42 11.10 -2.47
N ILE A 224 -10.31 12.43 -2.60
CA ILE A 224 -9.43 13.05 -3.63
C ILE A 224 -7.97 12.73 -3.31
N LEU A 225 -7.57 12.79 -2.04
CA LEU A 225 -6.24 12.40 -1.60
C LEU A 225 -6.00 10.90 -1.78
N TRP A 226 -7.00 10.06 -1.52
CA TRP A 226 -6.92 8.62 -1.78
C TRP A 226 -6.70 8.29 -3.26
N ALA A 227 -7.52 8.88 -4.13
CA ALA A 227 -7.39 8.66 -5.56
C ALA A 227 -6.01 9.08 -6.06
N PHE A 228 -5.50 10.21 -5.56
CA PHE A 228 -4.15 10.67 -5.88
C PHE A 228 -3.07 9.69 -5.36
N ALA A 229 -3.14 9.30 -4.10
CA ALA A 229 -2.21 8.34 -3.49
C ALA A 229 -2.22 6.99 -4.21
N GLN A 230 -3.42 6.47 -4.54
CA GLN A 230 -3.57 5.22 -5.29
C GLN A 230 -2.92 5.33 -6.67
N ARG A 231 -3.17 6.40 -7.39
CA ARG A 231 -2.56 6.63 -8.71
C ARG A 231 -1.03 6.70 -8.66
N ARG A 232 -0.48 7.33 -7.63
CA ARG A 232 0.98 7.35 -7.43
C ARG A 232 1.54 5.95 -7.15
N MET A 233 0.84 5.17 -6.34
CA MET A 233 1.25 3.79 -6.05
C MET A 233 1.15 2.92 -7.30
N ASP A 234 0.05 3.01 -8.06
CA ASP A 234 -0.12 2.28 -9.31
C ASP A 234 0.99 2.63 -10.31
N ALA A 235 1.28 3.93 -10.49
CA ALA A 235 2.35 4.37 -11.38
C ALA A 235 3.74 3.85 -10.95
N LEU A 236 4.00 3.76 -9.64
CA LEU A 236 5.23 3.18 -9.13
C LEU A 236 5.27 1.66 -9.37
N VAL A 237 4.18 0.96 -9.09
CA VAL A 237 4.07 -0.49 -9.36
C VAL A 237 4.30 -0.76 -10.83
N ASP A 238 3.66 0.00 -11.72
CA ASP A 238 3.86 -0.11 -13.16
C ASP A 238 5.31 0.17 -13.55
N ALA A 239 5.94 1.20 -12.99
CA ALA A 239 7.33 1.51 -13.25
C ALA A 239 8.27 0.39 -12.75
N VAL A 240 8.02 -0.16 -11.55
CA VAL A 240 8.79 -1.29 -10.99
C VAL A 240 8.62 -2.55 -11.85
N VAL A 241 7.42 -2.80 -12.36
CA VAL A 241 7.14 -3.94 -13.26
C VAL A 241 7.88 -3.78 -14.59
N HIS A 242 8.00 -2.56 -15.11
CA HIS A 242 8.74 -2.29 -16.35
C HIS A 242 10.26 -2.26 -16.15
N ILE A 243 10.76 -2.11 -14.92
CA ILE A 243 12.16 -2.28 -14.62
C ILE A 243 12.50 -3.77 -14.78
N GLY A 244 13.30 -4.08 -15.75
CA GLY A 244 13.75 -5.45 -16.02
C GLY A 244 14.72 -5.94 -14.93
N TYR A 245 14.20 -6.23 -13.72
CA TYR A 245 15.01 -6.96 -12.75
C TYR A 245 15.35 -8.33 -13.28
N ARG A 246 16.63 -8.68 -13.20
CA ARG A 246 17.11 -9.97 -13.67
C ARG A 246 17.96 -10.63 -12.61
N THR A 247 17.88 -11.94 -12.55
CA THR A 247 18.85 -12.77 -11.86
C THR A 247 20.19 -12.73 -12.59
N PRO A 248 21.32 -13.10 -11.95
CA PRO A 248 22.65 -13.15 -12.61
C PRO A 248 22.69 -14.00 -13.87
N ASP A 249 21.81 -14.99 -13.99
CA ASP A 249 21.64 -15.83 -15.17
C ASP A 249 20.67 -15.25 -16.22
N GLY A 250 20.26 -13.99 -16.05
CA GLY A 250 19.48 -13.22 -17.03
C GLY A 250 17.98 -13.48 -17.04
N ARG A 251 17.44 -14.28 -16.10
CA ARG A 251 15.99 -14.49 -16.00
C ARG A 251 15.30 -13.28 -15.40
N PRO A 252 14.06 -12.99 -15.80
CA PRO A 252 13.25 -11.98 -15.13
C PRO A 252 13.13 -12.29 -13.64
N TYR A 253 13.39 -11.27 -12.81
CA TYR A 253 13.24 -11.35 -11.39
C TYR A 253 12.02 -10.56 -10.95
N LEU A 254 10.93 -11.25 -10.74
CA LEU A 254 9.76 -10.75 -10.01
C LEU A 254 9.22 -11.94 -9.24
N TYR A 255 9.27 -11.84 -7.93
CA TYR A 255 8.81 -12.90 -7.05
C TYR A 255 7.85 -12.30 -6.03
N ALA A 256 6.62 -12.73 -6.10
CA ALA A 256 5.56 -12.32 -5.21
C ALA A 256 5.11 -13.52 -4.38
N VAL A 257 5.04 -13.37 -3.07
CA VAL A 257 4.62 -14.42 -2.15
C VAL A 257 3.54 -13.89 -1.23
N ALA A 258 2.47 -14.68 -1.06
CA ALA A 258 1.48 -14.46 -0.01
C ALA A 258 1.38 -15.69 0.89
N LEU A 259 1.21 -15.45 2.19
CA LEU A 259 1.04 -16.47 3.21
C LEU A 259 -0.35 -16.38 3.82
N TYR A 260 -0.99 -17.52 3.96
CA TYR A 260 -2.29 -17.65 4.59
C TYR A 260 -2.30 -18.83 5.59
N ASP A 261 -3.01 -18.68 6.70
CA ASP A 261 -3.35 -19.80 7.57
C ASP A 261 -4.75 -20.33 7.24
N HIS A 262 -4.95 -21.61 7.41
CA HIS A 262 -6.24 -22.27 7.29
C HIS A 262 -6.38 -23.43 8.27
N HIS A 263 -7.59 -24.01 8.38
CA HIS A 263 -7.90 -25.13 9.26
C HIS A 263 -8.72 -26.23 8.56
N GLU A 264 -9.06 -26.05 7.29
CA GLU A 264 -9.92 -26.95 6.52
C GLU A 264 -9.24 -27.44 5.22
N HIS A 265 -8.09 -28.10 5.35
CA HIS A 265 -7.27 -28.50 4.21
C HIS A 265 -8.03 -29.33 3.16
N ARG A 266 -9.06 -30.13 3.56
CA ARG A 266 -9.85 -30.92 2.61
C ARG A 266 -10.66 -30.03 1.67
N PHE A 267 -11.36 -29.04 2.23
CA PHE A 267 -12.10 -28.05 1.45
C PHE A 267 -11.18 -27.26 0.51
N PHE A 268 -10.01 -26.86 1.00
CA PHE A 268 -9.01 -26.20 0.18
C PHE A 268 -8.52 -27.08 -0.97
N THR A 269 -8.28 -28.37 -0.73
CA THR A 269 -7.87 -29.32 -1.78
C THR A 269 -8.90 -29.42 -2.89
N GLU A 270 -10.19 -29.50 -2.55
CA GLU A 270 -11.28 -29.54 -3.53
C GLU A 270 -11.34 -28.25 -4.36
N VAL A 271 -11.30 -27.09 -3.70
CA VAL A 271 -11.35 -25.78 -4.38
C VAL A 271 -10.14 -25.59 -5.29
N LEU A 272 -8.92 -25.82 -4.80
CA LEU A 272 -7.69 -25.65 -5.59
C LEU A 272 -7.63 -26.62 -6.78
N SER A 273 -8.10 -27.86 -6.61
CA SER A 273 -8.19 -28.82 -7.69
C SER A 273 -9.26 -28.49 -8.75
N GLY A 274 -10.23 -27.67 -8.39
CA GLY A 274 -11.24 -27.13 -9.31
C GLY A 274 -10.81 -25.91 -10.11
N MET A 275 -9.64 -25.32 -9.80
CA MET A 275 -9.11 -24.18 -10.55
C MET A 275 -8.44 -24.67 -11.84
N ASN A 276 -9.09 -24.41 -13.00
CA ASN A 276 -8.69 -24.93 -14.30
C ASN A 276 -7.29 -24.50 -14.76
N GLU A 277 -6.80 -23.37 -14.30
CA GLU A 277 -5.46 -22.86 -14.63
C GLU A 277 -4.32 -23.50 -13.86
N PHE A 278 -4.62 -24.25 -12.80
CA PHE A 278 -3.64 -24.93 -11.96
C PHE A 278 -3.67 -26.44 -12.20
N HIS A 279 -2.49 -27.02 -12.24
CA HIS A 279 -2.32 -28.47 -12.35
C HIS A 279 -1.64 -29.01 -11.10
N ILE A 280 -2.08 -30.16 -10.62
CA ILE A 280 -1.45 -30.83 -9.48
C ILE A 280 -0.02 -31.21 -9.88
N GLU A 281 0.95 -30.69 -9.13
CA GLU A 281 2.36 -31.09 -9.30
C GLU A 281 2.52 -32.50 -8.72
N LYS A 282 2.83 -33.47 -9.59
CA LYS A 282 3.13 -34.84 -9.13
C LYS A 282 4.55 -34.84 -8.58
N PRO A 283 4.79 -35.43 -7.40
CA PRO A 283 6.13 -35.59 -6.88
C PRO A 283 7.00 -36.32 -7.93
N SER A 284 8.17 -35.75 -8.21
CA SER A 284 9.15 -36.37 -9.10
C SER A 284 9.55 -37.74 -8.56
N GLY A 285 9.75 -38.75 -9.44
CA GLY A 285 9.83 -40.16 -9.07
C GLY A 285 10.93 -40.55 -8.06
N ASP A 286 11.92 -39.68 -7.79
CA ASP A 286 12.93 -39.87 -6.74
C ASP A 286 12.46 -39.38 -5.35
N ASP A 287 11.48 -38.48 -5.31
CA ASP A 287 10.91 -37.90 -4.05
C ASP A 287 9.85 -38.78 -3.40
N THR A 288 9.48 -39.90 -4.02
CA THR A 288 8.42 -40.78 -3.48
C THR A 288 8.76 -41.35 -2.10
N GLN A 289 10.03 -41.48 -1.72
CA GLN A 289 10.41 -41.86 -0.37
C GLN A 289 10.36 -40.72 0.63
N SER A 290 10.55 -39.48 0.20
CA SER A 290 10.37 -38.26 1.01
C SER A 290 8.89 -37.94 1.20
N ALA A 291 8.07 -38.03 0.16
CA ALA A 291 6.64 -37.73 0.20
C ALA A 291 5.85 -38.64 1.17
N VAL A 292 6.26 -39.89 1.32
CA VAL A 292 5.63 -40.83 2.30
C VAL A 292 5.94 -40.43 3.75
N ARG A 293 7.00 -39.66 4.02
CA ARG A 293 7.36 -39.19 5.36
C ARG A 293 6.75 -37.83 5.68
N ASP A 294 6.25 -37.12 4.69
CA ASP A 294 5.80 -35.75 4.86
C ASP A 294 4.29 -35.65 5.08
N ARG A 295 3.87 -35.88 6.36
CA ARG A 295 2.46 -35.82 6.76
C ARG A 295 1.84 -34.42 6.72
N SER A 296 2.64 -33.39 6.55
CA SER A 296 2.17 -32.01 6.58
C SER A 296 1.83 -31.45 5.20
N LEU A 297 2.49 -31.92 4.13
CA LEU A 297 2.16 -31.51 2.76
C LEU A 297 0.86 -32.18 2.32
N VAL A 298 -0.14 -31.37 2.03
CA VAL A 298 -1.43 -31.81 1.50
C VAL A 298 -1.42 -31.87 -0.02
N GLY A 299 -0.83 -30.85 -0.67
CA GLY A 299 -0.70 -30.82 -2.12
C GLY A 299 0.01 -29.57 -2.65
N GLN A 300 0.41 -29.68 -3.90
CA GLN A 300 0.99 -28.55 -4.65
C GLN A 300 0.30 -28.43 -6.00
N TRP A 301 0.01 -27.20 -6.39
CA TRP A 301 -0.60 -26.85 -7.68
C TRP A 301 0.28 -25.82 -8.38
N VAL A 302 0.49 -26.02 -9.66
CA VAL A 302 1.36 -25.17 -10.46
C VAL A 302 0.61 -24.63 -11.67
N GLN A 303 0.94 -23.41 -12.05
CA GLN A 303 0.51 -22.78 -13.29
C GLN A 303 1.72 -22.52 -14.17
N HIS A 304 1.59 -22.85 -15.46
CA HIS A 304 2.63 -22.62 -16.45
C HIS A 304 2.12 -21.71 -17.57
N GLU A 305 3.02 -20.85 -18.07
CA GLU A 305 2.83 -20.14 -19.33
C GLU A 305 3.97 -20.53 -20.28
N GLY A 306 3.62 -21.21 -21.38
CA GLY A 306 4.60 -21.85 -22.24
C GLY A 306 5.39 -22.93 -21.47
N SER A 307 6.70 -22.80 -21.42
CA SER A 307 7.60 -23.69 -20.65
C SER A 307 7.93 -23.16 -19.26
N GLY A 308 7.48 -21.95 -18.89
CA GLY A 308 7.81 -21.29 -17.64
C GLY A 308 6.79 -21.56 -16.54
N LEU A 309 7.27 -21.87 -15.33
CA LEU A 309 6.47 -21.87 -14.11
C LEU A 309 6.20 -20.42 -13.71
N VAL A 310 4.93 -20.05 -13.62
CA VAL A 310 4.50 -18.66 -13.33
C VAL A 310 3.80 -18.49 -12.00
N ALA A 311 3.21 -19.58 -11.46
CA ALA A 311 2.67 -19.57 -10.11
C ALA A 311 2.70 -20.96 -9.48
N ARG A 312 2.78 -21.00 -8.16
CA ARG A 312 2.70 -22.22 -7.35
C ARG A 312 1.87 -21.96 -6.10
N LEU A 313 1.02 -22.93 -5.77
CA LEU A 313 0.25 -22.98 -4.53
C LEU A 313 0.74 -24.20 -3.73
N THR A 314 1.23 -23.99 -2.53
CA THR A 314 1.64 -25.06 -1.63
C THR A 314 0.69 -25.10 -0.45
N LEU A 315 -0.07 -26.17 -0.32
CA LEU A 315 -1.01 -26.39 0.78
C LEU A 315 -0.39 -27.37 1.78
N THR A 316 -0.20 -26.91 2.99
CA THR A 316 0.14 -27.77 4.14
C THR A 316 -1.09 -28.05 4.98
N ALA A 317 -0.96 -28.78 6.09
CA ALA A 317 -2.07 -29.02 6.99
C ALA A 317 -2.67 -27.74 7.61
N PHE A 318 -1.91 -26.64 7.66
CA PHE A 318 -2.28 -25.41 8.37
C PHE A 318 -2.04 -24.12 7.58
N GLN A 319 -1.28 -24.17 6.49
CA GLN A 319 -0.85 -22.99 5.75
C GLN A 319 -1.02 -23.17 4.24
N LEU A 320 -1.39 -22.08 3.55
CA LEU A 320 -1.33 -21.98 2.11
C LEU A 320 -0.28 -20.92 1.75
N ILE A 321 0.70 -21.32 0.94
CA ILE A 321 1.74 -20.45 0.39
C ILE A 321 1.43 -20.26 -1.08
N VAL A 322 1.32 -19.00 -1.51
CA VAL A 322 1.11 -18.59 -2.89
C VAL A 322 2.38 -17.92 -3.39
N GLU A 323 3.02 -18.48 -4.40
CA GLU A 323 4.24 -17.96 -5.02
C GLU A 323 3.96 -17.63 -6.49
N CYS A 324 4.30 -16.43 -6.93
CA CYS A 324 4.04 -15.96 -8.30
C CYS A 324 5.24 -15.22 -8.88
N ASP A 325 5.28 -15.16 -10.19
CA ASP A 325 6.29 -14.43 -10.96
C ASP A 325 6.02 -12.91 -11.02
N SER A 326 4.82 -12.47 -10.64
CA SER A 326 4.43 -11.06 -10.72
C SER A 326 3.37 -10.68 -9.68
N PRO A 327 3.36 -9.39 -9.27
CA PRO A 327 2.34 -8.84 -8.38
C PRO A 327 0.92 -8.96 -8.94
N GLN A 328 0.74 -8.68 -10.22
CA GLN A 328 -0.58 -8.71 -10.88
C GLN A 328 -1.15 -10.12 -10.86
N ARG A 329 -0.30 -11.14 -11.07
CA ARG A 329 -0.71 -12.53 -10.97
C ARG A 329 -1.06 -12.89 -9.53
N LEU A 330 -0.27 -12.44 -8.56
CA LEU A 330 -0.56 -12.63 -7.15
C LEU A 330 -1.93 -12.03 -6.79
N ASP A 331 -2.21 -10.80 -7.17
CA ASP A 331 -3.49 -10.15 -6.91
C ASP A 331 -4.66 -10.88 -7.56
N SER A 332 -4.50 -11.32 -8.81
CA SER A 332 -5.52 -12.12 -9.50
C SER A 332 -5.81 -13.43 -8.75
N ILE A 333 -4.77 -14.11 -8.27
CA ILE A 333 -4.93 -15.36 -7.51
C ILE A 333 -5.56 -15.06 -6.14
N LYS A 334 -5.13 -14.02 -5.43
CA LYS A 334 -5.71 -13.59 -4.15
C LYS A 334 -7.21 -13.34 -4.27
N HIS A 335 -7.64 -12.59 -5.30
CA HIS A 335 -9.07 -12.33 -5.54
C HIS A 335 -9.86 -13.63 -5.77
N ARG A 336 -9.32 -14.57 -6.54
CA ARG A 336 -9.96 -15.87 -6.77
C ARG A 336 -10.01 -16.74 -5.50
N LEU A 337 -8.92 -16.78 -4.75
CA LEU A 337 -8.88 -17.48 -3.47
C LEU A 337 -9.90 -16.87 -2.49
N ALA A 338 -9.96 -15.55 -2.39
CA ALA A 338 -10.94 -14.86 -1.53
C ALA A 338 -12.38 -15.15 -1.96
N ALA A 339 -12.67 -15.16 -3.27
CA ALA A 339 -13.99 -15.46 -3.80
C ALA A 339 -14.41 -16.92 -3.55
N SER A 340 -13.46 -17.87 -3.59
CA SER A 340 -13.75 -19.30 -3.48
C SER A 340 -13.68 -19.85 -2.06
N LEU A 341 -12.80 -19.30 -1.22
CA LEU A 341 -12.50 -19.78 0.12
C LEU A 341 -13.01 -18.86 1.23
N GLY A 342 -13.31 -17.59 0.90
CA GLY A 342 -13.93 -16.63 1.80
C GLY A 342 -13.22 -16.52 3.16
N PHE A 343 -14.01 -16.60 4.23
CA PHE A 343 -13.53 -16.45 5.61
C PHE A 343 -12.68 -17.63 6.14
N SER A 344 -12.59 -18.72 5.40
CA SER A 344 -11.73 -19.86 5.78
C SER A 344 -10.25 -19.59 5.55
N LEU A 345 -9.93 -18.48 4.84
CA LEU A 345 -8.59 -18.07 4.49
C LEU A 345 -8.14 -16.88 5.35
N HIS A 346 -7.14 -17.07 6.20
CA HIS A 346 -6.62 -16.02 7.08
C HIS A 346 -5.30 -15.50 6.53
N PHE A 347 -5.34 -14.30 5.95
CA PHE A 347 -4.16 -13.64 5.39
C PHE A 347 -3.14 -13.29 6.48
N ARG A 348 -1.87 -13.68 6.26
CA ARG A 348 -0.73 -13.40 7.16
C ARG A 348 0.16 -12.28 6.66
N GLY A 349 0.33 -12.19 5.39
CA GLY A 349 1.15 -11.18 4.76
C GLY A 349 1.53 -11.56 3.35
N GLU A 350 2.02 -10.58 2.63
CA GLU A 350 2.57 -10.75 1.29
C GLU A 350 3.84 -9.93 1.14
N THR A 351 4.69 -10.36 0.24
CA THR A 351 5.82 -9.56 -0.22
C THR A 351 5.82 -9.51 -1.74
N LEU A 352 6.04 -8.33 -2.22
CA LEU A 352 6.53 -8.07 -3.55
C LEU A 352 8.00 -7.74 -3.35
N THR A 353 8.90 -8.55 -3.87
CA THR A 353 10.31 -8.31 -3.65
C THR A 353 10.81 -7.25 -4.63
N PRO A 354 10.80 -5.97 -4.30
CA PRO A 354 11.63 -5.00 -4.98
C PRO A 354 13.05 -5.16 -4.46
N PRO A 355 14.06 -4.92 -5.28
CA PRO A 355 15.44 -4.99 -4.85
C PRO A 355 15.74 -3.97 -3.76
N ALA A 356 16.78 -4.28 -2.99
CA ALA A 356 17.24 -3.46 -1.86
C ALA A 356 17.71 -2.04 -2.25
N ARG A 357 17.90 -1.76 -3.54
CA ARG A 357 18.28 -0.43 -4.01
C ARG A 357 17.06 0.44 -4.20
N GLN A 358 16.99 1.55 -3.46
CA GLN A 358 16.05 2.62 -3.75
C GLN A 358 16.43 3.27 -5.10
N LEU A 359 15.56 3.16 -6.07
CA LEU A 359 15.70 3.86 -7.34
C LEU A 359 15.13 5.26 -7.19
N SER A 360 15.84 6.25 -7.75
CA SER A 360 15.28 7.59 -7.85
C SER A 360 14.09 7.58 -8.81
N MET A 361 13.14 8.48 -8.62
CA MET A 361 12.00 8.61 -9.54
C MET A 361 12.45 8.89 -10.98
N ALA A 362 13.58 9.57 -11.17
CA ALA A 362 14.15 9.84 -12.49
C ALA A 362 14.63 8.55 -13.20
N GLU A 363 15.20 7.59 -12.43
CA GLU A 363 15.59 6.28 -12.95
C GLU A 363 14.36 5.41 -13.27
N LEU A 364 13.31 5.48 -12.42
CA LEU A 364 12.06 4.75 -12.61
C LEU A 364 11.30 5.19 -13.87
N MET A 365 11.38 6.47 -14.22
CA MET A 365 10.65 7.08 -15.33
C MET A 365 11.52 7.28 -16.58
N SER A 366 12.72 6.68 -16.65
CA SER A 366 13.56 6.74 -17.85
C SER A 366 12.96 5.89 -18.99
N GLU A 367 13.12 6.35 -20.23
CA GLU A 367 12.67 5.57 -21.42
C GLU A 367 13.36 4.21 -21.55
N GLU A 368 14.56 4.08 -21.02
CA GLU A 368 15.29 2.82 -20.90
C GLU A 368 15.57 2.56 -19.41
N PRO A 369 14.65 1.91 -18.69
CA PRO A 369 14.87 1.62 -17.28
C PRO A 369 16.10 0.71 -17.09
N PRO A 370 16.93 0.97 -16.07
CA PRO A 370 18.13 0.20 -15.85
C PRO A 370 17.79 -1.27 -15.58
N THR A 371 18.50 -2.18 -16.20
CA THR A 371 18.46 -3.59 -15.82
C THR A 371 19.19 -3.75 -14.50
N LEU A 372 18.48 -4.08 -13.44
CA LEU A 372 19.05 -4.36 -12.13
C LEU A 372 19.26 -5.86 -11.95
N VAL A 373 20.43 -6.20 -11.49
CA VAL A 373 20.77 -7.60 -11.16
C VAL A 373 20.63 -7.76 -9.65
N VAL A 374 19.75 -8.68 -9.25
CA VAL A 374 19.56 -9.06 -7.84
C VAL A 374 20.34 -10.33 -7.57
N THR A 375 21.26 -10.26 -6.62
CA THR A 375 22.04 -11.44 -6.22
C THR A 375 21.18 -12.38 -5.37
N PRO A 376 21.46 -13.69 -5.35
CA PRO A 376 20.74 -14.64 -4.49
C PRO A 376 20.79 -14.28 -2.99
N GLU A 377 21.85 -13.61 -2.56
CA GLU A 377 22.01 -13.18 -1.16
C GLU A 377 21.09 -11.99 -0.81
N GLU A 378 21.00 -11.01 -1.72
CA GLU A 378 20.04 -9.89 -1.57
C GLU A 378 18.61 -10.40 -1.55
N ASP A 379 18.26 -11.29 -2.48
CA ASP A 379 16.95 -11.92 -2.56
C ASP A 379 16.61 -12.66 -1.25
N ARG A 380 17.53 -13.49 -0.75
CA ARG A 380 17.35 -14.19 0.51
C ARG A 380 17.18 -13.22 1.68
N THR A 381 17.91 -12.11 1.70
CA THR A 381 17.81 -11.10 2.75
C THR A 381 16.43 -10.46 2.76
N LEU A 382 15.89 -10.13 1.59
CA LEU A 382 14.56 -9.55 1.45
C LEU A 382 13.47 -10.54 1.90
N LEU A 383 13.58 -11.80 1.47
CA LEU A 383 12.65 -12.84 1.89
C LEU A 383 12.71 -13.06 3.42
N ASN A 384 13.93 -13.06 4.00
CA ASN A 384 14.09 -13.15 5.46
C ASN A 384 13.39 -12.01 6.19
N GLN A 385 13.55 -10.76 5.75
CA GLN A 385 12.89 -9.61 6.37
C GLN A 385 11.36 -9.72 6.32
N PHE A 386 10.82 -10.21 5.22
CA PHE A 386 9.39 -10.46 5.09
C PHE A 386 8.91 -11.54 6.07
N LEU A 387 9.58 -12.72 6.07
CA LEU A 387 9.21 -13.84 6.94
C LEU A 387 9.39 -13.47 8.42
N GLU A 388 10.44 -12.71 8.75
CA GLU A 388 10.65 -12.20 10.11
C GLU A 388 9.44 -11.39 10.57
N LYS A 389 8.97 -10.45 9.76
CA LYS A 389 7.80 -9.66 10.11
C LYS A 389 6.54 -10.52 10.25
N ALA A 390 6.26 -11.38 9.27
CA ALA A 390 5.07 -12.22 9.27
C ALA A 390 5.05 -13.19 10.46
N TYR A 391 6.21 -13.80 10.78
CA TYR A 391 6.28 -14.84 11.79
C TYR A 391 6.49 -14.31 13.21
N LEU A 392 7.14 -13.16 13.41
CA LEU A 392 7.28 -12.58 14.75
C LEU A 392 6.00 -11.89 15.27
N GLU A 393 5.06 -11.59 14.41
CA GLU A 393 3.72 -11.14 14.79
C GLU A 393 2.77 -12.33 15.10
N TRP A 394 3.02 -13.51 14.51
CA TRP A 394 2.20 -14.71 14.64
C TRP A 394 1.98 -15.20 16.09
N PRO A 395 2.98 -15.19 17.01
CA PRO A 395 2.82 -15.66 18.40
C PRO A 395 1.69 -15.00 19.19
N ASP A 396 1.32 -13.79 18.84
CA ASP A 396 0.33 -12.99 19.56
C ASP A 396 -1.04 -12.94 18.86
N GLN A 397 -1.19 -13.69 17.75
CA GLN A 397 -2.45 -13.78 17.00
C GLN A 397 -3.18 -15.10 17.31
N PRO A 398 -4.52 -15.09 17.53
CA PRO A 398 -5.29 -16.30 17.72
C PRO A 398 -5.16 -17.25 16.53
N HIS A 399 -4.93 -18.54 16.78
CA HIS A 399 -4.76 -19.55 15.77
C HIS A 399 -5.80 -20.67 15.91
N LEU A 400 -6.54 -20.96 14.85
CA LEU A 400 -7.66 -21.92 14.91
C LEU A 400 -7.20 -23.34 15.20
N ALA A 401 -6.05 -23.77 14.68
CA ALA A 401 -5.47 -25.08 15.01
C ALA A 401 -5.14 -25.25 16.51
N LEU A 402 -5.06 -24.15 17.25
CA LEU A 402 -4.82 -24.10 18.68
C LEU A 402 -6.12 -23.80 19.48
N GLY A 403 -7.28 -24.02 18.88
CA GLY A 403 -8.58 -23.75 19.50
C GLY A 403 -8.85 -22.27 19.75
N GLY A 404 -8.32 -21.38 18.90
CA GLY A 404 -8.47 -19.93 19.01
C GLY A 404 -7.52 -19.28 20.02
N GLN A 405 -6.60 -20.05 20.63
CA GLN A 405 -5.56 -19.49 21.49
C GLN A 405 -4.40 -18.93 20.67
N THR A 406 -3.69 -17.97 21.24
CA THR A 406 -2.46 -17.49 20.64
C THR A 406 -1.35 -18.53 20.79
N PRO A 407 -0.43 -18.68 19.81
CA PRO A 407 0.69 -19.62 19.90
C PRO A 407 1.51 -19.46 21.19
N ARG A 408 1.75 -18.22 21.65
CA ARG A 408 2.44 -17.92 22.90
C ARG A 408 1.71 -18.50 24.12
N HIS A 409 0.39 -18.34 24.18
CA HIS A 409 -0.42 -18.89 25.27
C HIS A 409 -0.50 -20.42 25.20
N ALA A 410 -0.68 -20.98 24.01
CA ALA A 410 -0.72 -22.41 23.77
C ALA A 410 0.60 -23.11 24.10
N ALA A 411 1.76 -22.48 23.81
CA ALA A 411 3.08 -23.00 24.13
C ALA A 411 3.34 -23.07 25.65
N ALA A 412 2.71 -22.22 26.45
CA ALA A 412 2.75 -22.26 27.90
C ALA A 412 1.95 -23.46 28.48
N THR A 413 1.04 -24.06 27.69
CA THR A 413 0.18 -25.15 28.12
C THR A 413 0.76 -26.49 27.66
N ALA A 414 1.02 -27.41 28.60
CA ALA A 414 1.63 -28.73 28.29
C ALA A 414 0.89 -29.51 27.20
N ALA A 415 -0.45 -29.45 27.18
CA ALA A 415 -1.28 -30.14 26.20
C ALA A 415 -1.14 -29.63 24.76
N LEU A 416 -0.84 -28.36 24.56
CA LEU A 416 -0.78 -27.74 23.24
C LEU A 416 0.66 -27.36 22.80
N ARG A 417 1.63 -27.44 23.71
CA ARG A 417 3.03 -27.11 23.46
C ARG A 417 3.60 -27.88 22.27
N GLY A 418 3.34 -29.21 22.23
CA GLY A 418 3.77 -30.06 21.11
C GLY A 418 3.17 -29.63 19.79
N LYS A 419 1.89 -29.23 19.78
CA LYS A 419 1.21 -28.77 18.56
C LYS A 419 1.75 -27.43 18.05
N VAL A 420 2.14 -26.52 18.95
CA VAL A 420 2.83 -25.28 18.55
C VAL A 420 4.19 -25.61 17.93
N GLY A 421 4.92 -26.60 18.49
CA GLY A 421 6.17 -27.08 17.90
C GLY A 421 5.98 -27.62 16.49
N GLU A 422 4.96 -28.47 16.27
CA GLU A 422 4.63 -29.00 14.92
C GLU A 422 4.33 -27.89 13.91
N LEU A 423 3.60 -26.83 14.32
CA LEU A 423 3.31 -25.69 13.44
C LEU A 423 4.60 -24.95 13.03
N VAL A 424 5.53 -24.74 13.96
CA VAL A 424 6.81 -24.08 13.66
C VAL A 424 7.69 -24.97 12.78
N ASP A 425 7.69 -26.29 13.02
CA ASP A 425 8.42 -27.26 12.20
C ASP A 425 7.90 -27.29 10.75
N ASP A 426 6.57 -27.18 10.57
CA ASP A 426 5.97 -27.10 9.25
C ASP A 426 6.33 -25.79 8.53
N MET A 427 6.28 -24.65 9.23
CA MET A 427 6.73 -23.37 8.66
C MET A 427 8.18 -23.43 8.19
N GLU A 428 9.06 -24.06 8.97
CA GLU A 428 10.46 -24.24 8.63
C GLU A 428 10.67 -25.16 7.43
N ARG A 429 9.94 -26.27 7.38
CA ARG A 429 10.03 -27.25 6.29
C ARG A 429 9.61 -26.66 4.96
N TYR A 430 8.56 -25.84 4.95
CA TYR A 430 8.01 -25.20 3.75
C TYR A 430 8.45 -23.74 3.59
N ASP A 431 9.55 -23.36 4.24
CA ASP A 431 10.14 -22.04 4.03
C ASP A 431 10.40 -21.81 2.53
N PRO A 432 9.86 -20.73 1.95
CA PRO A 432 10.02 -20.42 0.53
C PRO A 432 11.50 -20.37 0.08
N GLY A 433 12.40 -19.99 1.00
CA GLY A 433 13.83 -19.92 0.75
C GLY A 433 14.47 -21.28 0.46
N ARG A 434 13.96 -22.36 1.04
CA ARG A 434 14.50 -23.72 0.79
C ARG A 434 14.45 -24.08 -0.69
N ARG A 435 13.33 -23.81 -1.32
CA ARG A 435 13.16 -24.05 -2.76
C ARG A 435 14.00 -23.13 -3.63
N ARG A 436 14.14 -21.89 -3.19
CA ARG A 436 14.75 -20.82 -3.95
C ARG A 436 16.27 -20.77 -3.81
N PHE A 437 16.77 -21.06 -2.62
CA PHE A 437 18.19 -20.92 -2.24
C PHE A 437 18.80 -22.21 -1.71
N GLY A 438 18.07 -23.31 -1.66
CA GLY A 438 18.50 -24.60 -1.08
C GLY A 438 18.56 -24.61 0.46
N LYS A 439 18.17 -23.49 1.13
CA LYS A 439 18.17 -23.36 2.58
C LYS A 439 17.08 -22.41 3.04
N ALA A 440 16.66 -22.54 4.30
CA ALA A 440 15.66 -21.65 4.87
C ALA A 440 16.13 -20.18 4.80
N ALA A 441 15.22 -19.29 4.47
CA ALA A 441 15.48 -17.86 4.47
C ALA A 441 15.39 -17.26 5.88
N PHE A 442 14.54 -17.82 6.75
CA PHE A 442 14.29 -17.34 8.10
C PHE A 442 14.87 -18.28 9.17
N SER A 443 15.22 -17.73 10.35
CA SER A 443 15.71 -18.52 11.50
C SER A 443 14.55 -18.94 12.40
N TYR A 444 14.10 -20.17 12.25
CA TYR A 444 12.97 -20.72 13.03
C TYR A 444 13.29 -20.96 14.50
N ASN A 445 14.56 -21.11 14.87
CA ASN A 445 14.97 -21.12 16.27
C ASN A 445 14.62 -19.79 16.96
N ARG A 446 14.74 -18.67 16.22
CA ARG A 446 14.30 -17.36 16.74
C ARG A 446 12.79 -17.31 16.98
N LEU A 447 12.01 -17.94 16.10
CA LEU A 447 10.56 -18.08 16.30
C LEU A 447 10.24 -18.97 17.48
N ARG A 448 10.93 -20.14 17.63
CA ARG A 448 10.78 -21.03 18.77
C ARG A 448 11.04 -20.30 20.10
N ALA A 449 12.14 -19.60 20.20
CA ALA A 449 12.44 -18.77 21.39
C ALA A 449 11.35 -17.71 21.65
N HIS A 450 10.84 -17.08 20.57
CA HIS A 450 9.83 -16.03 20.69
C HIS A 450 8.45 -16.55 21.16
N VAL A 451 8.08 -17.79 20.85
CA VAL A 451 6.85 -18.43 21.36
C VAL A 451 7.05 -19.16 22.69
N GLY A 452 8.28 -19.24 23.20
CA GLY A 452 8.59 -19.94 24.45
C GLY A 452 8.84 -21.44 24.30
N LEU A 453 9.22 -21.92 23.12
CA LEU A 453 9.70 -23.26 22.85
C LEU A 453 11.22 -23.34 23.00
N GLU A 454 11.73 -24.56 23.22
CA GLU A 454 13.16 -24.82 23.21
C GLU A 454 13.73 -24.70 21.77
N GLU A 455 14.91 -24.14 21.65
CA GLU A 455 15.66 -24.11 20.39
C GLU A 455 16.09 -25.54 20.04
N LEU A 456 16.01 -25.89 18.77
CA LEU A 456 16.53 -27.15 18.28
C LEU A 456 18.03 -27.03 18.05
N PRO A 457 18.84 -28.03 18.46
CA PRO A 457 20.24 -28.06 18.09
C PRO A 457 20.38 -28.17 16.55
N GLU A 458 21.42 -27.57 15.99
CA GLU A 458 21.69 -27.53 14.53
C GLU A 458 21.60 -28.92 13.88
N SER A 459 22.00 -29.97 14.60
CA SER A 459 21.93 -31.37 14.11
C SER A 459 20.50 -31.92 13.94
N ARG A 460 19.47 -31.22 14.46
CA ARG A 460 18.06 -31.60 14.33
C ARG A 460 17.30 -30.70 13.35
N LEU A 461 17.93 -29.62 12.90
CA LEU A 461 17.36 -28.81 11.84
C LEU A 461 17.34 -29.63 10.55
N PRO A 462 16.28 -29.50 9.72
CA PRO A 462 16.27 -30.10 8.41
C PRO A 462 17.55 -29.71 7.67
N PRO A 463 18.24 -30.66 7.01
CA PRO A 463 19.44 -30.31 6.26
C PRO A 463 19.11 -29.27 5.21
N ASP A 464 19.94 -28.24 5.10
CA ASP A 464 19.87 -27.35 3.95
C ASP A 464 20.00 -28.21 2.69
N GLU A 465 19.03 -28.12 1.78
CA GLU A 465 19.11 -28.83 0.50
C GLU A 465 20.22 -28.19 -0.33
N THR A 466 21.44 -28.73 -0.17
CA THR A 466 22.65 -28.20 -0.85
C THR A 466 22.75 -28.60 -2.31
N GLU A 467 21.84 -29.45 -2.81
CA GLU A 467 21.84 -29.89 -4.21
C GLU A 467 20.65 -29.35 -5.02
N TYR A 468 20.46 -28.05 -5.09
CA TYR A 468 19.89 -27.52 -6.31
C TYR A 468 21.02 -27.45 -7.35
N THR A 469 21.05 -28.47 -8.21
CA THR A 469 21.88 -28.51 -9.41
C THR A 469 21.64 -27.20 -10.16
N THR A 470 22.60 -26.29 -10.14
CA THR A 470 22.49 -25.05 -10.89
C THR A 470 22.29 -25.39 -12.37
N MET A 471 21.42 -24.65 -13.10
CA MET A 471 21.14 -24.90 -14.53
C MET A 471 22.39 -25.12 -15.43
N PRO A 472 23.59 -24.58 -15.11
CA PRO A 472 24.82 -24.94 -15.79
C PRO A 472 25.21 -26.40 -15.66
N GLU A 473 24.93 -27.05 -14.52
CA GLU A 473 25.25 -28.48 -14.34
C GLU A 473 24.27 -29.42 -15.04
N MET A 474 22.98 -29.03 -15.09
CA MET A 474 21.99 -29.74 -15.92
C MET A 474 22.32 -29.66 -17.41
N LYS A 475 22.77 -28.52 -17.92
CA LYS A 475 23.27 -28.40 -19.31
C LYS A 475 24.51 -29.23 -19.57
N LYS A 476 25.33 -29.42 -18.56
CA LYS A 476 26.54 -30.27 -18.66
C LYS A 476 26.21 -31.78 -18.66
N LYS A 477 25.22 -32.20 -17.88
CA LYS A 477 24.67 -33.57 -17.90
C LYS A 477 23.93 -33.89 -19.21
N LEU A 478 23.13 -32.96 -19.74
CA LEU A 478 22.42 -33.14 -21.02
C LEU A 478 23.33 -33.13 -22.27
N ARG A 479 24.54 -32.57 -22.20
CA ARG A 479 25.52 -32.61 -23.32
C ARG A 479 26.39 -33.86 -23.37
N LEU A 480 26.34 -34.71 -22.35
CA LEU A 480 27.11 -35.93 -22.31
C LEU A 480 26.37 -37.14 -22.93
N ASP A 481 25.08 -36.98 -23.25
CA ASP A 481 24.28 -38.03 -23.89
C ASP A 481 24.09 -37.82 -25.42
N GLU A 482 24.78 -36.84 -26.02
CA GLU A 482 24.77 -36.57 -27.47
C GLU A 482 26.11 -36.94 -28.17
N THR A 483 26.88 -37.91 -27.63
CA THR A 483 28.08 -38.48 -28.35
C THR A 483 27.95 -39.98 -28.57
#